data_34cd89bc090f07606f9196f38f1e445d
#
_entry.id   34cd89bc090f07606f9196f38f1e445d
#
_cell.length_a   1.000
_cell.length_b   1.000
_cell.length_c   1.000
_cell.angle_alpha   90.00
_cell.angle_beta   90.00
_cell.angle_gamma   90.00
#
_symmetry.space_group_name_H-M   'P 1'
#
loop_
_entity.id
_entity.type
_entity.pdbx_description
1 polymer ?
#
loop_
_entity_poly.entity_id
_entity_poly.type
_entity_poly.pdbx_seq_one_letter_code
_entity_poly.pdbx_strand_id
1 'polypeptide(L)'
;MKNKPAGTLVRSIALGGALMFGVQHVALAATEIQFWHAMEAALGERVNAIADQFNASQSDYKIVPVFKGTYDQALAAGIAAYRSGNAPAILQVYEVGTATMMQAKKAVVPVYDVFKQAGVPLDEKGFVPTIASYYSDAKTGHLVSMPFNSSTPVLYYNKDAFKKAGLDPNQPPKTWADVKADAEKLRKSGMACGFTTGWQGWIQLENYSAWHGLPFASRNNGFDGSDAVLEFNKPQQIAHVSFLQQMAKDGTFTYAGRKDEASAKFYSGDCGIMTTSSGALANVQKFAKFSYGTGMMPYDANVKGAPQNAIIGGASLWVLAGKDPATYKGVAKFLAYLASPAVAAKWHQDTGYLPVTTAAYDLTRQQGFYAKNPSAETAIKQMLNKPPLPYTKGLRLGNMPQIRTVVDEEFEQVWAQKKSPKDALDSAASRGDELLRRFEKSGG
;
A
#
# COMPACT_ATOMS: atom_id res chain seq x y z
N MET A 1 -79.22 -76.63 -17.05
CA MET A 1 -79.89 -76.14 -18.21
C MET A 1 -79.63 -74.66 -18.38
N LYS A 2 -78.89 -74.32 -19.41
CA LYS A 2 -78.65 -73.06 -20.06
C LYS A 2 -78.28 -71.82 -19.16
N ASN A 3 -77.01 -71.61 -18.94
CA ASN A 3 -76.44 -70.35 -18.48
C ASN A 3 -75.90 -69.55 -19.67
N LYS A 4 -76.27 -68.30 -19.76
CA LYS A 4 -75.64 -67.33 -20.62
C LYS A 4 -74.63 -66.49 -19.76
N PRO A 5 -73.44 -66.12 -20.30
CA PRO A 5 -72.47 -65.34 -19.57
C PRO A 5 -72.70 -63.86 -19.77
N ALA A 6 -72.39 -63.10 -18.69
CA ALA A 6 -72.37 -61.61 -18.62
C ALA A 6 -71.13 -61.04 -19.29
N GLY A 7 -71.31 -60.05 -20.14
CA GLY A 7 -70.24 -59.32 -20.80
C GLY A 7 -69.58 -58.29 -19.87
N THR A 8 -68.28 -58.34 -19.80
CA THR A 8 -67.45 -57.40 -19.05
C THR A 8 -67.02 -56.21 -19.93
N LEU A 9 -67.41 -55.01 -19.57
CA LEU A 9 -67.05 -53.75 -20.21
C LEU A 9 -65.69 -53.32 -19.75
N VAL A 10 -64.69 -53.38 -20.64
CA VAL A 10 -63.34 -52.84 -20.35
C VAL A 10 -63.34 -51.37 -20.65
N ARG A 11 -63.18 -50.51 -19.59
CA ARG A 11 -62.89 -49.07 -19.70
C ARG A 11 -61.39 -48.88 -19.86
N SER A 12 -60.97 -48.43 -21.02
CA SER A 12 -59.57 -47.97 -21.25
C SER A 12 -59.39 -46.63 -20.64
N ILE A 13 -58.53 -46.52 -19.60
CA ILE A 13 -58.04 -45.26 -19.02
C ILE A 13 -56.76 -44.87 -19.76
N ALA A 14 -56.81 -43.82 -20.57
CA ALA A 14 -55.63 -43.24 -21.19
C ALA A 14 -54.90 -42.40 -20.14
N LEU A 15 -53.78 -42.91 -19.62
CA LEU A 15 -52.83 -42.09 -18.80
C LEU A 15 -52.04 -41.17 -19.74
N GLY A 16 -52.40 -39.87 -19.76
CA GLY A 16 -51.59 -38.83 -20.37
C GLY A 16 -50.38 -38.55 -19.48
N GLY A 17 -49.22 -39.12 -19.77
CA GLY A 17 -47.97 -38.79 -19.13
C GLY A 17 -47.46 -37.38 -19.59
N ALA A 18 -47.62 -36.34 -18.78
CA ALA A 18 -46.95 -35.07 -18.97
C ALA A 18 -45.45 -35.22 -18.64
N LEU A 19 -44.62 -35.36 -19.66
CA LEU A 19 -43.16 -35.25 -19.54
C LEU A 19 -42.80 -33.81 -19.16
N MET A 20 -42.65 -33.54 -17.87
CA MET A 20 -41.97 -32.32 -17.40
C MET A 20 -40.50 -32.45 -17.75
N PHE A 21 -40.04 -31.76 -18.80
CA PHE A 21 -38.63 -31.49 -19.04
C PHE A 21 -38.16 -30.52 -17.95
N GLY A 22 -37.63 -31.08 -16.88
CA GLY A 22 -36.88 -30.30 -15.90
C GLY A 22 -35.62 -29.74 -16.58
N VAL A 23 -35.61 -28.45 -16.87
CA VAL A 23 -34.40 -27.77 -17.29
C VAL A 23 -33.45 -27.84 -16.08
N GLN A 24 -32.55 -28.82 -16.08
CA GLN A 24 -31.44 -28.85 -15.14
C GLN A 24 -30.54 -27.67 -15.51
N HIS A 25 -30.65 -26.61 -14.72
CA HIS A 25 -29.63 -25.55 -14.70
C HIS A 25 -28.35 -26.20 -14.18
N VAL A 26 -27.45 -26.56 -15.09
CA VAL A 26 -26.08 -26.89 -14.73
C VAL A 26 -25.51 -25.60 -14.17
N ALA A 27 -25.41 -25.48 -12.86
CA ALA A 27 -24.69 -24.41 -12.22
C ALA A 27 -23.22 -24.51 -12.68
N LEU A 28 -22.82 -23.66 -13.59
CA LEU A 28 -21.41 -23.54 -13.96
C LEU A 28 -20.67 -23.15 -12.68
N ALA A 29 -19.60 -23.89 -12.36
CA ALA A 29 -18.74 -23.54 -11.23
C ALA A 29 -18.17 -22.12 -11.43
N ALA A 30 -18.16 -21.32 -10.39
CA ALA A 30 -17.62 -19.98 -10.44
C ALA A 30 -16.16 -20.01 -10.92
N THR A 31 -15.79 -19.06 -11.81
CA THR A 31 -14.40 -18.90 -12.25
C THR A 31 -13.53 -18.46 -11.08
N GLU A 32 -12.59 -19.30 -10.65
CA GLU A 32 -11.67 -18.96 -9.56
C GLU A 32 -10.56 -18.02 -10.04
N ILE A 33 -10.32 -16.94 -9.26
CA ILE A 33 -9.36 -15.88 -9.56
C ILE A 33 -8.43 -15.74 -8.38
N GLN A 34 -7.18 -16.17 -8.54
CA GLN A 34 -6.17 -16.01 -7.50
C GLN A 34 -5.71 -14.56 -7.40
N PHE A 35 -5.75 -14.05 -6.18
CA PHE A 35 -5.25 -12.74 -5.79
C PHE A 35 -4.09 -12.90 -4.79
N TRP A 36 -2.85 -12.72 -5.26
CA TRP A 36 -1.68 -12.80 -4.40
C TRP A 36 -1.36 -11.46 -3.76
N HIS A 37 -1.23 -11.45 -2.43
CA HIS A 37 -1.06 -10.24 -1.64
C HIS A 37 -0.02 -10.40 -0.52
N ALA A 38 0.40 -9.26 0.05
CA ALA A 38 1.39 -9.14 1.14
C ALA A 38 0.78 -8.49 2.40
N MET A 39 -0.53 -8.59 2.59
CA MET A 39 -1.20 -7.99 3.74
C MET A 39 -1.19 -8.94 4.92
N GLU A 40 -0.64 -8.49 6.06
CA GLU A 40 -0.46 -9.27 7.29
C GLU A 40 -1.45 -8.86 8.38
N ALA A 41 -1.64 -9.72 9.37
CA ALA A 41 -2.41 -9.48 10.59
C ALA A 41 -3.80 -8.88 10.31
N ALA A 42 -4.14 -7.72 10.89
CA ALA A 42 -5.43 -7.08 10.70
C ALA A 42 -5.70 -6.71 9.23
N LEU A 43 -4.68 -6.34 8.47
CA LEU A 43 -4.82 -6.02 7.05
C LEU A 43 -5.17 -7.25 6.20
N GLY A 44 -4.56 -8.40 6.50
CA GLY A 44 -4.91 -9.68 5.85
C GLY A 44 -6.35 -10.09 6.13
N GLU A 45 -6.83 -9.92 7.37
CA GLU A 45 -8.23 -10.14 7.73
C GLU A 45 -9.19 -9.27 6.88
N ARG A 46 -8.80 -8.00 6.61
CA ARG A 46 -9.60 -7.10 5.77
C ARG A 46 -9.60 -7.49 4.29
N VAL A 47 -8.47 -7.97 3.76
CA VAL A 47 -8.40 -8.49 2.38
C VAL A 47 -9.31 -9.71 2.22
N ASN A 48 -9.29 -10.65 3.16
CA ASN A 48 -10.19 -11.80 3.13
C ASN A 48 -11.65 -11.36 3.19
N ALA A 49 -12.00 -10.48 4.12
CA ALA A 49 -13.38 -9.99 4.27
C ALA A 49 -13.92 -9.31 3.00
N ILE A 50 -13.08 -8.53 2.30
CA ILE A 50 -13.49 -7.84 1.07
C ILE A 50 -13.69 -8.84 -0.10
N ALA A 51 -12.85 -9.87 -0.18
CA ALA A 51 -13.00 -10.95 -1.15
C ALA A 51 -14.27 -11.78 -0.86
N ASP A 52 -14.54 -12.11 0.39
CA ASP A 52 -15.74 -12.83 0.80
C ASP A 52 -17.03 -12.05 0.48
N GLN A 53 -17.03 -10.73 0.72
CA GLN A 53 -18.15 -9.86 0.36
C GLN A 53 -18.39 -9.81 -1.14
N PHE A 54 -17.33 -9.71 -1.97
CA PHE A 54 -17.46 -9.80 -3.41
C PHE A 54 -18.00 -11.17 -3.84
N ASN A 55 -17.45 -12.25 -3.30
CA ASN A 55 -17.87 -13.62 -3.62
C ASN A 55 -19.34 -13.88 -3.25
N ALA A 56 -19.81 -13.31 -2.13
CA ALA A 56 -21.21 -13.40 -1.70
C ALA A 56 -22.18 -12.54 -2.54
N SER A 57 -21.68 -11.52 -3.25
CA SER A 57 -22.53 -10.59 -4.02
C SER A 57 -22.91 -11.09 -5.41
N GLN A 58 -22.30 -12.15 -5.89
CA GLN A 58 -22.52 -12.75 -7.23
C GLN A 58 -22.03 -14.21 -7.25
N SER A 59 -22.38 -14.97 -8.29
CA SER A 59 -22.08 -16.41 -8.41
C SER A 59 -21.11 -16.77 -9.54
N ASP A 60 -20.75 -15.82 -10.42
CA ASP A 60 -19.98 -16.08 -11.63
C ASP A 60 -18.47 -16.25 -11.35
N TYR A 61 -17.97 -15.57 -10.32
CA TYR A 61 -16.54 -15.47 -10.02
C TYR A 61 -16.27 -15.70 -8.54
N LYS A 62 -15.11 -16.28 -8.22
CA LYS A 62 -14.65 -16.48 -6.86
C LYS A 62 -13.22 -15.96 -6.71
N ILE A 63 -13.05 -14.86 -5.99
CA ILE A 63 -11.73 -14.34 -5.62
C ILE A 63 -11.16 -15.23 -4.52
N VAL A 64 -9.92 -15.67 -4.73
CA VAL A 64 -9.16 -16.49 -3.78
C VAL A 64 -7.91 -15.69 -3.35
N PRO A 65 -7.96 -14.98 -2.21
CA PRO A 65 -6.79 -14.31 -1.67
C PRO A 65 -5.73 -15.32 -1.23
N VAL A 66 -4.46 -15.05 -1.59
CA VAL A 66 -3.34 -15.90 -1.21
C VAL A 66 -2.21 -15.01 -0.65
N PHE A 67 -1.97 -15.11 0.63
CA PHE A 67 -0.86 -14.40 1.28
C PHE A 67 0.50 -14.96 0.82
N LYS A 68 1.41 -14.09 0.41
CA LYS A 68 2.73 -14.44 -0.14
C LYS A 68 3.91 -13.86 0.65
N GLY A 69 3.70 -13.58 1.94
CA GLY A 69 4.73 -12.97 2.78
C GLY A 69 4.86 -11.47 2.57
N THR A 70 6.07 -10.94 2.76
CA THR A 70 6.34 -9.50 2.59
C THR A 70 6.17 -9.05 1.13
N TYR A 71 6.13 -7.74 0.88
CA TYR A 71 6.06 -7.19 -0.47
C TYR A 71 7.16 -7.72 -1.41
N ASP A 72 8.41 -7.85 -0.90
CA ASP A 72 9.52 -8.38 -1.69
C ASP A 72 9.32 -9.86 -2.02
N GLN A 73 8.84 -10.64 -1.05
CA GLN A 73 8.54 -12.06 -1.24
C GLN A 73 7.39 -12.25 -2.23
N ALA A 74 6.33 -11.45 -2.12
CA ALA A 74 5.20 -11.50 -3.03
C ALA A 74 5.60 -11.14 -4.47
N LEU A 75 6.40 -10.09 -4.66
CA LEU A 75 6.92 -9.70 -5.97
C LEU A 75 7.83 -10.79 -6.56
N ALA A 76 8.77 -11.31 -5.76
CA ALA A 76 9.67 -12.38 -6.19
C ALA A 76 8.89 -13.65 -6.57
N ALA A 77 7.91 -14.04 -5.76
CA ALA A 77 7.01 -15.18 -6.03
C ALA A 77 6.21 -14.96 -7.32
N GLY A 78 5.68 -13.75 -7.55
CA GLY A 78 4.95 -13.41 -8.78
C GLY A 78 5.83 -13.51 -10.03
N ILE A 79 7.07 -13.01 -9.99
CA ILE A 79 8.04 -13.12 -11.08
C ILE A 79 8.37 -14.61 -11.37
N ALA A 80 8.63 -15.40 -10.32
CA ALA A 80 8.93 -16.83 -10.46
C ALA A 80 7.74 -17.60 -11.05
N ALA A 81 6.52 -17.34 -10.56
CA ALA A 81 5.30 -17.95 -11.02
C ALA A 81 4.99 -17.61 -12.49
N TYR A 82 5.24 -16.35 -12.91
CA TYR A 82 5.08 -15.96 -14.30
C TYR A 82 6.03 -16.75 -15.22
N ARG A 83 7.30 -16.87 -14.84
CA ARG A 83 8.32 -17.62 -15.59
C ARG A 83 7.99 -19.11 -15.73
N SER A 84 7.32 -19.69 -14.73
CA SER A 84 6.89 -21.10 -14.74
C SER A 84 5.49 -21.33 -15.33
N GLY A 85 4.81 -20.29 -15.83
CA GLY A 85 3.46 -20.40 -16.39
C GLY A 85 2.32 -20.53 -15.36
N ASN A 86 2.63 -20.33 -14.05
CA ASN A 86 1.67 -20.50 -12.95
C ASN A 86 1.35 -19.17 -12.23
N ALA A 87 1.42 -18.05 -12.96
CA ALA A 87 1.14 -16.74 -12.39
C ALA A 87 -0.30 -16.62 -11.87
N PRO A 88 -0.57 -15.86 -10.77
CA PRO A 88 -1.93 -15.49 -10.38
C PRO A 88 -2.56 -14.56 -11.44
N ALA A 89 -3.86 -14.33 -11.35
CA ALA A 89 -4.51 -13.32 -12.19
C ALA A 89 -4.23 -11.89 -11.66
N ILE A 90 -4.20 -11.74 -10.34
CA ILE A 90 -3.96 -10.45 -9.65
C ILE A 90 -2.77 -10.59 -8.72
N LEU A 91 -1.80 -9.68 -8.86
CA LEU A 91 -0.63 -9.57 -7.99
C LEU A 91 -0.58 -8.18 -7.35
N GLN A 92 -0.54 -8.13 -6.03
CA GLN A 92 -0.26 -6.89 -5.30
C GLN A 92 1.25 -6.60 -5.36
N VAL A 93 1.60 -5.41 -5.85
CA VAL A 93 2.99 -4.94 -5.90
C VAL A 93 3.08 -3.57 -5.25
N TYR A 94 4.02 -3.42 -4.32
CA TYR A 94 4.23 -2.14 -3.65
C TYR A 94 4.82 -1.08 -4.60
N GLU A 95 4.73 0.19 -4.22
CA GLU A 95 4.95 1.34 -5.10
C GLU A 95 6.31 1.34 -5.78
N VAL A 96 7.38 0.95 -5.09
CA VAL A 96 8.74 0.90 -5.67
C VAL A 96 8.94 -0.22 -6.69
N GLY A 97 8.03 -1.19 -6.77
CA GLY A 97 7.99 -2.20 -7.82
C GLY A 97 7.38 -1.70 -9.14
N THR A 98 6.77 -0.51 -9.14
CA THR A 98 6.00 0.02 -10.30
C THR A 98 6.83 0.10 -11.57
N ALA A 99 8.05 0.67 -11.54
CA ALA A 99 8.90 0.76 -12.73
C ALA A 99 9.27 -0.63 -13.29
N THR A 100 9.56 -1.59 -12.42
CA THR A 100 9.84 -2.98 -12.80
C THR A 100 8.64 -3.63 -13.49
N MET A 101 7.43 -3.44 -12.95
CA MET A 101 6.22 -3.97 -13.55
C MET A 101 5.88 -3.29 -14.87
N MET A 102 6.05 -1.98 -15.00
CA MET A 102 5.84 -1.24 -16.26
C MET A 102 6.80 -1.68 -17.36
N GLN A 103 8.02 -2.08 -17.01
CA GLN A 103 9.00 -2.64 -17.96
C GLN A 103 8.60 -4.06 -18.42
N ALA A 104 7.96 -4.83 -17.57
CA ALA A 104 7.57 -6.22 -17.83
C ALA A 104 6.34 -6.34 -18.77
N LYS A 105 6.32 -5.62 -19.89
CA LYS A 105 5.18 -5.46 -20.82
C LYS A 105 4.54 -6.77 -21.28
N LYS A 106 5.31 -7.86 -21.39
CA LYS A 106 4.77 -9.19 -21.78
C LYS A 106 4.09 -9.91 -20.62
N ALA A 107 4.42 -9.55 -19.40
CA ALA A 107 3.92 -10.21 -18.19
C ALA A 107 2.69 -9.52 -17.59
N VAL A 108 2.41 -8.29 -18.01
CA VAL A 108 1.38 -7.43 -17.45
C VAL A 108 0.36 -7.06 -18.52
N VAL A 109 -0.92 -7.12 -18.15
CA VAL A 109 -2.00 -6.51 -18.95
C VAL A 109 -2.41 -5.23 -18.26
N PRO A 110 -2.27 -4.04 -18.91
CA PRO A 110 -2.68 -2.79 -18.32
C PRO A 110 -4.15 -2.81 -17.88
N VAL A 111 -4.42 -2.26 -16.70
CA VAL A 111 -5.78 -2.28 -16.13
C VAL A 111 -6.81 -1.65 -17.07
N TYR A 112 -6.48 -0.53 -17.73
CA TYR A 112 -7.39 0.11 -18.69
C TYR A 112 -7.76 -0.83 -19.86
N ASP A 113 -6.83 -1.68 -20.33
CA ASP A 113 -7.10 -2.67 -21.38
C ASP A 113 -7.98 -3.83 -20.87
N VAL A 114 -7.74 -4.28 -19.63
CA VAL A 114 -8.57 -5.33 -18.99
C VAL A 114 -10.02 -4.88 -18.89
N PHE A 115 -10.27 -3.65 -18.43
CA PHE A 115 -11.61 -3.08 -18.30
C PHE A 115 -12.27 -2.91 -19.67
N LYS A 116 -11.53 -2.40 -20.66
CA LYS A 116 -12.02 -2.23 -22.05
C LYS A 116 -12.42 -3.58 -22.66
N GLN A 117 -11.57 -4.60 -22.55
CA GLN A 117 -11.83 -5.94 -23.08
C GLN A 117 -13.01 -6.62 -22.37
N ALA A 118 -13.15 -6.40 -21.06
CA ALA A 118 -14.26 -6.93 -20.26
C ALA A 118 -15.59 -6.21 -20.48
N GLY A 119 -15.60 -5.07 -21.12
CA GLY A 119 -16.78 -4.19 -21.23
C GLY A 119 -17.26 -3.61 -19.90
N VAL A 120 -16.36 -3.47 -18.93
CA VAL A 120 -16.64 -2.91 -17.60
C VAL A 120 -16.19 -1.44 -17.60
N PRO A 121 -17.03 -0.48 -17.16
CA PRO A 121 -16.63 0.93 -17.09
C PRO A 121 -15.48 1.14 -16.09
N LEU A 122 -14.50 1.98 -16.45
CA LEU A 122 -13.43 2.44 -15.57
C LEU A 122 -13.44 3.98 -15.53
N ASP A 123 -13.75 4.54 -14.38
CA ASP A 123 -13.63 5.98 -14.15
C ASP A 123 -12.21 6.33 -13.65
N GLU A 124 -11.26 6.48 -14.58
CA GLU A 124 -9.89 6.84 -14.25
C GLU A 124 -9.76 8.22 -13.61
N LYS A 125 -10.68 9.15 -13.89
CA LYS A 125 -10.67 10.51 -13.33
C LYS A 125 -11.23 10.57 -11.91
N GLY A 126 -11.96 9.55 -11.49
CA GLY A 126 -12.48 9.41 -10.14
C GLY A 126 -11.40 9.10 -9.10
N PHE A 127 -10.20 8.66 -9.52
CA PHE A 127 -9.09 8.43 -8.59
C PHE A 127 -8.42 9.74 -8.16
N VAL A 128 -7.88 9.74 -6.93
CA VAL A 128 -7.11 10.87 -6.41
C VAL A 128 -5.90 11.11 -7.32
N PRO A 129 -5.73 12.31 -7.91
CA PRO A 129 -4.75 12.55 -8.98
C PRO A 129 -3.31 12.20 -8.62
N THR A 130 -2.86 12.49 -7.40
CA THR A 130 -1.51 12.17 -6.91
C THR A 130 -1.27 10.65 -6.81
N ILE A 131 -2.31 9.86 -6.54
CA ILE A 131 -2.24 8.39 -6.50
C ILE A 131 -2.31 7.84 -7.94
N ALA A 132 -3.28 8.29 -8.73
CA ALA A 132 -3.47 7.81 -10.10
C ALA A 132 -2.23 8.05 -10.97
N SER A 133 -1.64 9.26 -10.91
CA SER A 133 -0.46 9.61 -11.70
C SER A 133 0.75 8.71 -11.42
N TYR A 134 0.85 8.16 -10.22
CA TYR A 134 1.92 7.22 -9.88
C TYR A 134 1.78 5.89 -10.63
N TYR A 135 0.56 5.44 -10.88
CA TYR A 135 0.25 4.14 -11.48
C TYR A 135 -0.22 4.23 -12.93
N SER A 136 -0.13 5.41 -13.53
CA SER A 136 -0.49 5.63 -14.94
C SER A 136 0.72 5.62 -15.87
N ASP A 137 0.50 5.24 -17.11
CA ASP A 137 1.47 5.42 -18.19
C ASP A 137 1.71 6.90 -18.44
N ALA A 138 2.98 7.31 -18.49
CA ALA A 138 3.35 8.73 -18.61
C ALA A 138 2.97 9.37 -19.95
N LYS A 139 2.80 8.56 -21.02
CA LYS A 139 2.49 9.05 -22.37
C LYS A 139 0.99 9.14 -22.61
N THR A 140 0.23 8.17 -22.13
CA THR A 140 -1.21 8.05 -22.39
C THR A 140 -2.07 8.57 -21.24
N GLY A 141 -1.53 8.62 -20.03
CA GLY A 141 -2.25 8.95 -18.80
C GLY A 141 -3.16 7.84 -18.27
N HIS A 142 -3.27 6.70 -18.98
CA HIS A 142 -4.11 5.59 -18.57
C HIS A 142 -3.52 4.76 -17.44
N LEU A 143 -4.37 4.24 -16.54
CA LEU A 143 -3.97 3.38 -15.43
C LEU A 143 -3.41 2.04 -15.94
N VAL A 144 -2.17 1.73 -15.59
CA VAL A 144 -1.54 0.43 -15.87
C VAL A 144 -1.74 -0.57 -14.75
N SER A 145 -1.93 -0.10 -13.51
CA SER A 145 -2.31 -0.91 -12.36
C SER A 145 -3.40 -0.23 -11.55
N MET A 146 -4.16 -1.01 -10.78
CA MET A 146 -5.27 -0.49 -9.97
C MET A 146 -4.77 0.02 -8.63
N PRO A 147 -4.90 1.32 -8.30
CA PRO A 147 -4.63 1.80 -6.94
C PRO A 147 -5.45 1.01 -5.91
N PHE A 148 -4.80 0.57 -4.82
CA PHE A 148 -5.50 -0.26 -3.82
C PHE A 148 -5.25 0.24 -2.39
N ASN A 149 -4.05 0.05 -1.87
CA ASN A 149 -3.71 0.37 -0.50
C ASN A 149 -2.59 1.42 -0.44
N SER A 150 -2.88 2.60 -0.98
CA SER A 150 -1.96 3.73 -0.91
C SER A 150 -1.89 4.30 0.50
N SER A 151 -0.70 4.64 0.95
CA SER A 151 -0.42 5.22 2.26
C SER A 151 0.52 6.41 2.16
N THR A 152 0.72 7.10 3.27
CA THR A 152 1.81 8.07 3.46
C THR A 152 2.38 7.86 4.86
N PRO A 153 3.65 8.17 5.13
CA PRO A 153 4.15 8.09 6.50
C PRO A 153 3.44 9.14 7.36
N VAL A 154 3.16 8.78 8.61
CA VAL A 154 2.64 9.68 9.64
C VAL A 154 3.37 9.44 10.94
N LEU A 155 3.28 10.39 11.86
CA LEU A 155 3.76 10.22 13.22
C LEU A 155 2.63 9.71 14.11
N TYR A 156 2.89 8.62 14.85
CA TYR A 156 2.06 8.16 15.96
C TYR A 156 2.74 8.49 17.30
N TYR A 157 1.94 8.82 18.31
CA TYR A 157 2.48 9.07 19.65
C TYR A 157 1.55 8.55 20.75
N ASN A 158 2.15 8.10 21.85
CA ASN A 158 1.45 7.60 23.02
C ASN A 158 1.05 8.77 23.92
N LYS A 159 -0.25 9.12 23.93
CA LYS A 159 -0.81 10.24 24.70
C LYS A 159 -0.65 10.05 26.21
N ASP A 160 -0.78 8.82 26.69
CA ASP A 160 -0.66 8.53 28.12
C ASP A 160 0.79 8.72 28.58
N ALA A 161 1.75 8.27 27.75
CA ALA A 161 3.17 8.51 27.99
C ALA A 161 3.54 10.00 27.92
N PHE A 162 2.98 10.76 26.97
CA PHE A 162 3.15 12.20 26.87
C PHE A 162 2.70 12.90 28.16
N LYS A 163 1.48 12.60 28.63
CA LYS A 163 0.96 13.13 29.88
C LYS A 163 1.88 12.81 31.06
N LYS A 164 2.35 11.56 31.17
CA LYS A 164 3.27 11.14 32.24
C LYS A 164 4.61 11.88 32.17
N ALA A 165 5.09 12.21 30.97
CA ALA A 165 6.34 12.95 30.75
C ALA A 165 6.18 14.47 30.87
N GLY A 166 4.97 14.98 31.21
CA GLY A 166 4.68 16.42 31.30
C GLY A 166 4.59 17.09 29.93
N LEU A 167 4.30 16.34 28.89
CA LEU A 167 4.01 16.81 27.52
C LEU A 167 2.51 16.99 27.32
N ASP A 168 2.10 17.89 26.42
CA ASP A 168 0.68 18.02 26.04
C ASP A 168 0.25 16.84 25.17
N PRO A 169 -0.69 15.99 25.64
CA PRO A 169 -1.16 14.82 24.90
C PRO A 169 -1.96 15.15 23.63
N ASN A 170 -2.26 16.43 23.37
CA ASN A 170 -3.01 16.86 22.19
C ASN A 170 -2.15 17.62 21.16
N GLN A 171 -0.86 17.77 21.45
CA GLN A 171 0.08 18.44 20.55
C GLN A 171 1.20 17.46 20.12
N PRO A 172 1.07 16.81 18.94
CA PRO A 172 2.17 16.01 18.39
C PRO A 172 3.36 16.90 18.03
N PRO A 173 4.60 16.39 18.15
CA PRO A 173 5.79 17.11 17.71
C PRO A 173 5.69 17.42 16.21
N LYS A 174 6.06 18.65 15.82
CA LYS A 174 5.95 19.15 14.44
C LYS A 174 7.28 19.18 13.71
N THR A 175 8.37 19.38 14.43
CA THR A 175 9.72 19.44 13.87
C THR A 175 10.56 18.28 14.38
N TRP A 176 11.65 17.97 13.68
CA TRP A 176 12.61 16.97 14.17
C TRP A 176 13.26 17.37 15.48
N ALA A 177 13.43 18.69 15.72
CA ALA A 177 13.88 19.21 17.01
C ALA A 177 12.87 18.91 18.13
N ASP A 178 11.56 19.06 17.87
CA ASP A 178 10.51 18.69 18.83
C ASP A 178 10.52 17.19 19.11
N VAL A 179 10.66 16.34 18.07
CA VAL A 179 10.76 14.88 18.24
C VAL A 179 11.90 14.52 19.19
N LYS A 180 13.09 15.12 19.01
CA LYS A 180 14.23 14.87 19.91
C LYS A 180 13.94 15.31 21.35
N ALA A 181 13.43 16.53 21.52
CA ALA A 181 13.13 17.07 22.85
C ALA A 181 12.07 16.24 23.59
N ASP A 182 11.01 15.82 22.89
CA ASP A 182 9.95 14.99 23.45
C ASP A 182 10.46 13.56 23.75
N ALA A 183 11.27 12.97 22.85
CA ALA A 183 11.90 11.68 23.08
C ALA A 183 12.81 11.68 24.32
N GLU A 184 13.55 12.77 24.56
CA GLU A 184 14.37 12.95 25.78
C GLU A 184 13.51 12.97 27.05
N LYS A 185 12.37 13.71 27.04
CA LYS A 185 11.44 13.76 28.17
C LYS A 185 10.77 12.41 28.42
N LEU A 186 10.35 11.71 27.37
CA LEU A 186 9.81 10.36 27.45
C LEU A 186 10.81 9.38 28.06
N ARG A 187 12.08 9.44 27.63
CA ARG A 187 13.17 8.63 28.24
C ARG A 187 13.36 8.95 29.72
N LYS A 188 13.38 10.23 30.08
CA LYS A 188 13.51 10.69 31.48
C LYS A 188 12.31 10.26 32.34
N SER A 189 11.12 10.11 31.76
CA SER A 189 9.92 9.61 32.47
C SER A 189 9.90 8.10 32.71
N GLY A 190 10.94 7.38 32.23
CA GLY A 190 11.10 5.95 32.42
C GLY A 190 10.67 5.07 31.24
N MET A 191 10.40 5.65 30.06
CA MET A 191 10.16 4.83 28.86
C MET A 191 11.43 4.16 28.36
N ALA A 192 11.30 2.94 27.84
CA ALA A 192 12.44 2.19 27.28
C ALA A 192 12.97 2.82 25.97
N CYS A 193 12.13 3.54 25.23
CA CYS A 193 12.46 4.15 23.94
C CYS A 193 11.68 5.47 23.78
N GLY A 194 12.34 6.54 23.32
CA GLY A 194 11.69 7.80 23.01
C GLY A 194 11.03 7.81 21.65
N PHE A 195 11.81 7.44 20.62
CA PHE A 195 11.42 7.45 19.22
C PHE A 195 11.87 6.18 18.49
N THR A 196 11.05 5.69 17.57
CA THR A 196 11.38 4.64 16.60
C THR A 196 10.79 4.96 15.23
N THR A 197 11.25 4.27 14.18
CA THR A 197 10.73 4.41 12.82
C THR A 197 10.59 3.05 12.15
N GLY A 198 9.45 2.77 11.56
CA GLY A 198 9.33 1.70 10.57
C GLY A 198 9.78 2.18 9.19
N TRP A 199 9.97 1.26 8.23
CA TRP A 199 10.22 1.57 6.83
C TRP A 199 11.29 2.66 6.61
N GLN A 200 12.44 2.52 7.28
CA GLN A 200 13.42 3.59 7.46
C GLN A 200 13.86 4.26 6.15
N GLY A 201 14.17 3.50 5.08
CA GLY A 201 14.56 4.08 3.79
C GLY A 201 13.45 4.91 3.17
N TRP A 202 12.20 4.40 3.19
CA TRP A 202 11.03 5.12 2.65
C TRP A 202 10.69 6.37 3.45
N ILE A 203 10.76 6.31 4.78
CA ILE A 203 10.34 7.42 5.65
C ILE A 203 11.47 8.44 5.82
N GLN A 204 12.67 7.97 6.20
CA GLN A 204 13.76 8.86 6.63
C GLN A 204 14.62 9.38 5.46
N LEU A 205 14.41 8.86 4.23
CA LEU A 205 15.14 9.36 3.07
C LEU A 205 14.20 9.76 1.92
N GLU A 206 13.36 8.87 1.44
CA GLU A 206 12.48 9.15 0.28
C GLU A 206 11.42 10.20 0.64
N ASN A 207 10.62 9.98 1.70
CA ASN A 207 9.63 10.94 2.15
C ASN A 207 10.26 12.17 2.83
N TYR A 208 11.39 12.03 3.52
CA TYR A 208 12.14 13.18 4.00
C TYR A 208 12.49 14.10 2.82
N SER A 209 13.04 13.56 1.73
CA SER A 209 13.37 14.36 0.55
C SER A 209 12.13 15.06 -0.02
N ALA A 210 11.03 14.35 -0.26
CA ALA A 210 9.81 14.94 -0.78
C ALA A 210 9.21 15.99 0.16
N TRP A 211 9.14 15.70 1.46
CA TRP A 211 8.58 16.58 2.49
C TRP A 211 9.36 17.88 2.66
N HIS A 212 10.65 17.86 2.27
CA HIS A 212 11.52 19.04 2.28
C HIS A 212 11.74 19.66 0.89
N GLY A 213 11.02 19.19 -0.15
CA GLY A 213 11.16 19.71 -1.50
C GLY A 213 12.55 19.48 -2.09
N LEU A 214 13.17 18.34 -1.76
CA LEU A 214 14.50 17.94 -2.23
C LEU A 214 14.38 16.81 -3.27
N PRO A 215 15.19 16.81 -4.33
CA PRO A 215 15.24 15.69 -5.26
C PRO A 215 15.84 14.45 -4.57
N PHE A 216 15.30 13.27 -4.90
CA PHE A 216 15.87 11.98 -4.53
C PHE A 216 16.76 11.43 -5.66
N ALA A 217 16.37 11.69 -6.90
CA ALA A 217 17.10 11.35 -8.11
C ALA A 217 16.87 12.40 -9.21
N SER A 218 17.75 12.44 -10.21
CA SER A 218 17.58 13.24 -11.41
C SER A 218 16.37 12.80 -12.25
N ARG A 219 16.12 13.45 -13.38
CA ARG A 219 14.98 13.16 -14.26
C ARG A 219 13.63 13.19 -13.52
N ASN A 220 13.44 14.17 -12.63
CA ASN A 220 12.24 14.27 -11.79
C ASN A 220 11.96 12.93 -11.06
N ASN A 221 12.97 12.38 -10.38
CA ASN A 221 12.91 11.08 -9.72
C ASN A 221 12.56 9.92 -10.67
N GLY A 222 13.08 9.94 -11.89
CA GLY A 222 12.90 8.89 -12.90
C GLY A 222 11.59 8.97 -13.69
N PHE A 223 10.74 9.99 -13.48
CA PHE A 223 9.52 10.15 -14.28
C PHE A 223 9.82 10.55 -15.74
N ASP A 224 10.93 11.25 -15.97
CA ASP A 224 11.29 11.78 -17.28
C ASP A 224 12.35 10.92 -18.03
N GLY A 225 12.74 9.79 -17.47
CA GLY A 225 13.67 8.87 -18.15
C GLY A 225 14.30 7.82 -17.26
N SER A 226 14.74 6.72 -17.87
CA SER A 226 15.40 5.60 -17.19
C SER A 226 16.89 5.84 -16.89
N ASP A 227 17.47 6.91 -17.46
CA ASP A 227 18.87 7.34 -17.29
C ASP A 227 19.08 8.19 -16.02
N ALA A 228 18.14 8.15 -15.07
CA ALA A 228 18.22 8.85 -13.80
C ALA A 228 19.46 8.41 -12.99
N VAL A 229 19.98 9.33 -12.18
CA VAL A 229 21.02 9.08 -11.17
C VAL A 229 20.52 9.52 -9.80
N LEU A 230 20.97 8.85 -8.74
CA LEU A 230 20.57 9.16 -7.38
C LEU A 230 21.24 10.44 -6.88
N GLU A 231 20.47 11.26 -6.16
CA GLU A 231 20.91 12.58 -5.70
C GLU A 231 20.66 12.81 -4.20
N PHE A 232 20.32 11.77 -3.46
CA PHE A 232 19.93 11.87 -2.04
C PHE A 232 21.13 12.01 -1.07
N ASN A 233 22.36 12.10 -1.57
CA ASN A 233 23.59 12.32 -0.78
C ASN A 233 23.95 13.81 -0.70
N LYS A 234 22.97 14.70 -0.62
CA LYS A 234 23.16 16.15 -0.52
C LYS A 234 23.18 16.62 0.94
N PRO A 235 23.64 17.85 1.21
CA PRO A 235 23.83 18.33 2.57
C PRO A 235 22.62 18.18 3.50
N GLN A 236 21.40 18.41 3.01
CA GLN A 236 20.19 18.34 3.84
C GLN A 236 19.86 16.88 4.24
N GLN A 237 19.95 15.93 3.30
CA GLN A 237 19.74 14.51 3.62
C GLN A 237 20.85 14.00 4.56
N ILE A 238 22.11 14.38 4.31
CA ILE A 238 23.23 14.04 5.20
C ILE A 238 23.00 14.59 6.60
N ALA A 239 22.57 15.84 6.72
CA ALA A 239 22.27 16.49 8.01
C ALA A 239 21.16 15.76 8.77
N HIS A 240 20.08 15.34 8.07
CA HIS A 240 19.00 14.57 8.69
C HIS A 240 19.46 13.20 9.20
N VAL A 241 20.21 12.46 8.40
CA VAL A 241 20.74 11.16 8.82
C VAL A 241 21.73 11.31 9.98
N SER A 242 22.55 12.40 9.98
CA SER A 242 23.44 12.73 11.09
C SER A 242 22.68 13.07 12.38
N PHE A 243 21.56 13.77 12.26
CA PHE A 243 20.67 14.06 13.38
C PHE A 243 20.09 12.78 14.00
N LEU A 244 19.61 11.85 13.19
CA LEU A 244 19.10 10.56 13.64
C LEU A 244 20.23 9.67 14.21
N GLN A 245 21.44 9.70 13.63
CA GLN A 245 22.60 9.00 14.19
C GLN A 245 22.93 9.52 15.60
N GLN A 246 22.89 10.83 15.80
CA GLN A 246 23.10 11.40 17.13
C GLN A 246 22.01 10.97 18.12
N MET A 247 20.72 10.97 17.69
CA MET A 247 19.63 10.46 18.52
C MET A 247 19.81 8.98 18.88
N ALA A 248 20.32 8.15 17.96
CA ALA A 248 20.63 6.76 18.22
C ALA A 248 21.77 6.62 19.27
N LYS A 249 22.82 7.42 19.13
CA LYS A 249 23.93 7.49 20.07
C LYS A 249 23.49 7.94 21.48
N ASP A 250 22.57 8.90 21.54
CA ASP A 250 22.00 9.44 22.79
C ASP A 250 20.95 8.50 23.42
N GLY A 251 20.57 7.40 22.73
CA GLY A 251 19.56 6.46 23.18
C GLY A 251 18.12 6.99 23.12
N THR A 252 17.87 8.09 22.41
CA THR A 252 16.53 8.66 22.20
C THR A 252 15.83 8.06 20.97
N PHE A 253 16.58 7.60 19.98
CA PHE A 253 16.10 6.79 18.85
C PHE A 253 16.53 5.34 19.01
N THR A 254 15.58 4.43 18.83
CA THR A 254 15.81 2.98 18.85
C THR A 254 15.48 2.39 17.48
N TYR A 255 16.49 1.91 16.78
CA TYR A 255 16.32 1.10 15.57
C TYR A 255 15.85 -0.30 15.95
N ALA A 256 14.83 -0.82 15.23
CA ALA A 256 14.25 -2.13 15.51
C ALA A 256 13.81 -2.91 14.25
N GLY A 257 14.45 -2.64 13.10
CA GLY A 257 14.20 -3.36 11.86
C GLY A 257 14.01 -2.44 10.66
N ARG A 258 14.11 -3.00 9.46
CA ARG A 258 14.13 -2.24 8.19
C ARG A 258 12.74 -1.79 7.75
N LYS A 259 11.71 -2.56 8.10
CA LYS A 259 10.32 -2.38 7.61
C LYS A 259 9.38 -2.09 8.79
N ASP A 260 8.37 -2.91 9.00
CA ASP A 260 7.36 -2.66 10.03
C ASP A 260 7.72 -3.26 11.40
N GLU A 261 8.83 -3.95 11.54
CA GLU A 261 9.24 -4.63 12.77
C GLU A 261 9.33 -3.66 13.96
N ALA A 262 9.75 -2.42 13.70
CA ALA A 262 9.83 -1.37 14.72
C ALA A 262 8.46 -1.00 15.33
N SER A 263 7.36 -1.23 14.61
CA SER A 263 6.01 -0.91 15.08
C SER A 263 5.63 -1.71 16.33
N ALA A 264 6.18 -2.91 16.52
CA ALA A 264 5.96 -3.70 17.73
C ALA A 264 6.43 -2.97 19.00
N LYS A 265 7.50 -2.16 18.93
CA LYS A 265 7.98 -1.32 20.03
C LYS A 265 6.98 -0.22 20.43
N PHE A 266 6.23 0.29 19.50
CA PHE A 266 5.17 1.24 19.79
C PHE A 266 3.93 0.53 20.33
N TYR A 267 3.51 -0.59 19.72
CA TYR A 267 2.32 -1.32 20.15
C TYR A 267 2.43 -1.85 21.58
N SER A 268 3.64 -2.28 22.00
CA SER A 268 3.92 -2.71 23.38
C SER A 268 3.94 -1.55 24.39
N GLY A 269 4.04 -0.31 23.93
CA GLY A 269 4.23 0.86 24.79
C GLY A 269 5.69 1.10 25.18
N ASP A 270 6.66 0.38 24.60
CA ASP A 270 8.10 0.59 24.84
C ASP A 270 8.56 1.95 24.30
N CYS A 271 8.11 2.35 23.10
CA CYS A 271 8.42 3.62 22.46
C CYS A 271 7.25 4.60 22.53
N GLY A 272 7.54 5.86 22.85
CA GLY A 272 6.52 6.91 23.00
C GLY A 272 6.15 7.59 21.69
N ILE A 273 7.05 7.62 20.71
CA ILE A 273 6.85 8.22 19.38
C ILE A 273 7.30 7.20 18.33
N MET A 274 6.52 7.12 17.24
CA MET A 274 6.84 6.28 16.09
C MET A 274 6.47 7.00 14.79
N THR A 275 7.36 6.99 13.80
CA THR A 275 6.96 7.28 12.41
C THR A 275 6.80 5.96 11.64
N THR A 276 5.65 5.78 11.01
CA THR A 276 5.37 4.61 10.16
C THR A 276 4.26 4.93 9.16
N SER A 277 3.84 3.95 8.36
CA SER A 277 2.75 4.08 7.40
C SER A 277 1.42 4.45 8.07
N SER A 278 0.61 5.29 7.42
CA SER A 278 -0.78 5.52 7.81
C SER A 278 -1.60 4.22 7.83
N GLY A 279 -1.27 3.24 6.98
CA GLY A 279 -1.88 1.91 6.97
C GLY A 279 -1.58 1.06 8.21
N ALA A 280 -0.69 1.50 9.11
CA ALA A 280 -0.50 0.85 10.41
C ALA A 280 -1.68 1.08 11.37
N LEU A 281 -2.63 1.99 11.07
CA LEU A 281 -3.73 2.37 11.98
C LEU A 281 -4.53 1.16 12.46
N ALA A 282 -4.85 0.21 11.57
CA ALA A 282 -5.58 -1.00 11.96
C ALA A 282 -4.82 -1.83 13.01
N ASN A 283 -3.51 -1.95 12.86
CA ASN A 283 -2.66 -2.66 13.82
C ASN A 283 -2.49 -1.85 15.12
N VAL A 284 -2.34 -0.52 15.04
CA VAL A 284 -2.32 0.35 16.23
C VAL A 284 -3.61 0.17 17.05
N GLN A 285 -4.77 0.20 16.40
CA GLN A 285 -6.08 0.00 17.05
C GLN A 285 -6.21 -1.40 17.69
N LYS A 286 -5.68 -2.42 17.04
CA LYS A 286 -5.76 -3.81 17.51
C LYS A 286 -4.82 -4.08 18.69
N PHE A 287 -3.60 -3.58 18.64
CA PHE A 287 -2.52 -3.99 19.54
C PHE A 287 -2.15 -2.97 20.62
N ALA A 288 -2.21 -1.66 20.36
CA ALA A 288 -1.93 -0.65 21.37
C ALA A 288 -3.03 -0.60 22.43
N LYS A 289 -2.64 -0.69 23.72
CA LYS A 289 -3.56 -0.68 24.87
C LYS A 289 -3.51 0.64 25.65
N PHE A 290 -3.14 1.71 24.96
CA PHE A 290 -3.05 3.08 25.50
C PHE A 290 -3.69 4.07 24.52
N SER A 291 -3.99 5.27 24.99
CA SER A 291 -4.48 6.35 24.15
C SER A 291 -3.36 6.84 23.23
N TYR A 292 -3.63 6.94 21.93
CA TYR A 292 -2.66 7.41 20.94
C TYR A 292 -3.21 8.60 20.14
N GLY A 293 -2.30 9.31 19.50
CA GLY A 293 -2.62 10.34 18.52
C GLY A 293 -1.76 10.19 17.27
N THR A 294 -2.09 10.95 16.24
CA THR A 294 -1.28 11.08 15.02
C THR A 294 -0.90 12.51 14.77
N GLY A 295 0.24 12.71 14.14
CA GLY A 295 0.73 13.97 13.61
C GLY A 295 1.21 13.81 12.18
N MET A 296 1.32 14.91 11.43
CA MET A 296 2.04 14.90 10.17
C MET A 296 3.51 14.52 10.43
N MET A 297 4.22 14.11 9.38
CA MET A 297 5.66 13.89 9.47
C MET A 297 6.37 15.14 9.99
N PRO A 298 7.32 14.97 10.90
CA PRO A 298 8.14 16.09 11.35
C PRO A 298 8.96 16.66 10.18
N TYR A 299 9.22 17.97 10.24
CA TYR A 299 10.06 18.63 9.26
C TYR A 299 11.25 19.34 9.90
N ASP A 300 12.28 19.60 9.12
CA ASP A 300 13.40 20.47 9.53
C ASP A 300 13.03 21.92 9.24
N ALA A 301 12.87 22.72 10.31
CA ALA A 301 12.52 24.13 10.20
C ALA A 301 13.61 24.99 9.51
N ASN A 302 14.83 24.48 9.40
CA ASN A 302 15.93 25.15 8.71
C ASN A 302 15.89 24.98 7.19
N VAL A 303 15.07 24.05 6.67
CA VAL A 303 14.91 23.85 5.22
C VAL A 303 13.82 24.78 4.70
N LYS A 304 14.24 25.79 3.93
CA LYS A 304 13.33 26.81 3.38
C LYS A 304 12.25 26.16 2.51
N GLY A 305 11.00 26.46 2.79
CA GLY A 305 9.85 25.97 2.05
C GLY A 305 9.26 24.65 2.57
N ALA A 306 9.93 23.97 3.51
CA ALA A 306 9.35 22.81 4.18
C ALA A 306 8.22 23.24 5.16
N PRO A 307 7.24 22.38 5.41
CA PRO A 307 7.00 21.12 4.72
C PRO A 307 6.35 21.30 3.33
N GLN A 308 6.64 20.41 2.38
CA GLN A 308 6.12 20.42 1.01
C GLN A 308 4.91 19.48 0.87
N ASN A 309 5.07 18.30 0.32
CA ASN A 309 4.08 17.21 0.25
C ASN A 309 4.77 15.88 0.52
N ALA A 310 4.04 14.93 1.07
CA ALA A 310 4.51 13.55 1.17
C ALA A 310 4.29 12.81 -0.16
N ILE A 311 5.08 11.76 -0.40
CA ILE A 311 4.86 10.80 -1.49
C ILE A 311 4.14 9.57 -0.98
N ILE A 312 3.44 8.88 -1.88
CA ILE A 312 2.73 7.66 -1.52
C ILE A 312 3.69 6.52 -1.23
N GLY A 313 3.22 5.60 -0.41
CA GLY A 313 3.66 4.23 -0.26
C GLY A 313 2.49 3.29 -0.45
N GLY A 314 2.67 2.04 0.00
CA GLY A 314 1.65 1.02 -0.14
C GLY A 314 1.74 0.32 -1.49
N ALA A 315 0.61 -0.07 -2.09
CA ALA A 315 0.64 -0.93 -3.28
C ALA A 315 -0.55 -0.71 -4.22
N SER A 316 -0.37 -1.21 -5.44
CA SER A 316 -1.41 -1.34 -6.46
C SER A 316 -1.58 -2.80 -6.88
N LEU A 317 -2.68 -3.10 -7.57
CA LEU A 317 -2.99 -4.44 -8.09
C LEU A 317 -2.66 -4.50 -9.58
N TRP A 318 -1.83 -5.46 -9.93
CA TRP A 318 -1.35 -5.72 -11.28
C TRP A 318 -2.04 -6.94 -11.85
N VAL A 319 -2.53 -6.85 -13.08
CA VAL A 319 -3.14 -7.97 -13.78
C VAL A 319 -2.06 -8.67 -14.60
N LEU A 320 -1.86 -9.97 -14.37
CA LEU A 320 -0.84 -10.73 -15.06
C LEU A 320 -1.38 -11.37 -16.34
N ALA A 321 -0.52 -11.42 -17.36
CA ALA A 321 -0.83 -11.97 -18.66
C ALA A 321 -1.03 -13.50 -18.63
N GLY A 322 -1.63 -14.06 -19.71
CA GLY A 322 -1.79 -15.50 -19.90
C GLY A 322 -3.06 -16.08 -19.27
N LYS A 323 -4.09 -15.25 -19.01
CA LYS A 323 -5.40 -15.71 -18.55
C LYS A 323 -6.43 -15.68 -19.69
N ASP A 324 -7.46 -16.49 -19.53
CA ASP A 324 -8.60 -16.50 -20.46
C ASP A 324 -9.51 -15.27 -20.30
N PRO A 325 -10.35 -14.96 -21.30
CA PRO A 325 -11.23 -13.78 -21.26
C PRO A 325 -12.24 -13.78 -20.09
N ALA A 326 -12.71 -14.95 -19.64
CA ALA A 326 -13.64 -15.05 -18.53
C ALA A 326 -12.95 -14.64 -17.21
N THR A 327 -11.71 -15.09 -17.00
CA THR A 327 -10.87 -14.67 -15.87
C THR A 327 -10.65 -13.15 -15.89
N TYR A 328 -10.28 -12.54 -17.02
CA TYR A 328 -10.10 -11.08 -17.11
C TYR A 328 -11.39 -10.32 -16.85
N LYS A 329 -12.54 -10.84 -17.29
CA LYS A 329 -13.84 -10.23 -16.98
C LYS A 329 -14.14 -10.23 -15.49
N GLY A 330 -13.85 -11.34 -14.81
CA GLY A 330 -13.97 -11.42 -13.35
C GLY A 330 -13.00 -10.50 -12.62
N VAL A 331 -11.76 -10.40 -13.09
CA VAL A 331 -10.77 -9.44 -12.58
C VAL A 331 -11.30 -8.01 -12.69
N ALA A 332 -11.78 -7.59 -13.87
CA ALA A 332 -12.34 -6.24 -14.06
C ALA A 332 -13.51 -5.96 -13.11
N LYS A 333 -14.43 -6.92 -12.94
CA LYS A 333 -15.55 -6.78 -11.99
C LYS A 333 -15.08 -6.64 -10.54
N PHE A 334 -14.09 -7.41 -10.13
CA PHE A 334 -13.54 -7.30 -8.77
C PHE A 334 -12.81 -5.98 -8.55
N LEU A 335 -11.99 -5.53 -9.50
CA LEU A 335 -11.31 -4.24 -9.41
C LEU A 335 -12.30 -3.07 -9.39
N ALA A 336 -13.37 -3.12 -10.19
CA ALA A 336 -14.46 -2.14 -10.14
C ALA A 336 -15.19 -2.16 -8.78
N TYR A 337 -15.40 -3.33 -8.20
CA TYR A 337 -15.98 -3.48 -6.86
C TYR A 337 -15.10 -2.80 -5.80
N LEU A 338 -13.77 -3.02 -5.84
CA LEU A 338 -12.83 -2.38 -4.92
C LEU A 338 -12.84 -0.86 -5.04
N ALA A 339 -13.01 -0.31 -6.24
CA ALA A 339 -13.05 1.13 -6.50
C ALA A 339 -14.42 1.76 -6.21
N SER A 340 -15.46 0.96 -5.95
CA SER A 340 -16.78 1.51 -5.62
C SER A 340 -16.71 2.38 -4.37
N PRO A 341 -17.47 3.51 -4.31
CA PRO A 341 -17.34 4.47 -3.22
C PRO A 341 -17.52 3.85 -1.83
N ALA A 342 -18.48 2.95 -1.66
CA ALA A 342 -18.77 2.31 -0.38
C ALA A 342 -17.63 1.38 0.07
N VAL A 343 -17.09 0.56 -0.84
CA VAL A 343 -16.01 -0.39 -0.54
C VAL A 343 -14.70 0.35 -0.29
N ALA A 344 -14.35 1.32 -1.13
CA ALA A 344 -13.13 2.10 -0.99
C ALA A 344 -13.16 2.99 0.28
N ALA A 345 -14.31 3.60 0.62
CA ALA A 345 -14.46 4.34 1.87
C ALA A 345 -14.32 3.44 3.09
N LYS A 346 -14.96 2.26 3.08
CA LYS A 346 -14.85 1.31 4.18
C LYS A 346 -13.42 0.78 4.33
N TRP A 347 -12.73 0.47 3.23
CA TRP A 347 -11.33 0.08 3.24
C TRP A 347 -10.45 1.15 3.90
N HIS A 348 -10.61 2.41 3.51
CA HIS A 348 -9.93 3.55 4.12
C HIS A 348 -10.19 3.63 5.63
N GLN A 349 -11.46 3.58 6.03
CA GLN A 349 -11.88 3.72 7.43
C GLN A 349 -11.38 2.58 8.31
N ASP A 350 -11.36 1.36 7.78
CA ASP A 350 -10.97 0.15 8.53
C ASP A 350 -9.44 -0.03 8.63
N THR A 351 -8.66 0.59 7.74
CA THR A 351 -7.23 0.32 7.60
C THR A 351 -6.32 1.51 7.88
N GLY A 352 -6.79 2.73 7.64
CA GLY A 352 -5.97 3.95 7.66
C GLY A 352 -5.17 4.19 6.36
N TYR A 353 -5.30 3.33 5.34
CA TYR A 353 -4.84 3.66 4.00
C TYR A 353 -5.58 4.89 3.45
N LEU A 354 -5.00 5.60 2.51
CA LEU A 354 -5.63 6.75 1.86
C LEU A 354 -6.89 6.31 1.10
N PRO A 355 -7.95 7.14 1.05
CA PRO A 355 -9.04 6.92 0.11
C PRO A 355 -8.49 7.08 -1.31
N VAL A 356 -8.53 6.00 -2.11
CA VAL A 356 -7.92 6.01 -3.46
C VAL A 356 -8.78 6.73 -4.49
N THR A 357 -10.08 6.94 -4.20
CA THR A 357 -11.01 7.70 -5.06
C THR A 357 -11.56 8.91 -4.34
N THR A 358 -11.85 9.98 -5.10
CA THR A 358 -12.47 11.21 -4.58
C THR A 358 -13.83 10.91 -3.97
N ALA A 359 -14.63 10.05 -4.61
CA ALA A 359 -15.95 9.64 -4.10
C ALA A 359 -15.87 8.91 -2.75
N ALA A 360 -14.83 8.10 -2.52
CA ALA A 360 -14.62 7.44 -1.22
C ALA A 360 -14.24 8.46 -0.13
N TYR A 361 -13.43 9.46 -0.46
CA TYR A 361 -13.09 10.55 0.47
C TYR A 361 -14.33 11.36 0.85
N ASP A 362 -15.13 11.77 -0.14
CA ASP A 362 -16.34 12.54 0.07
C ASP A 362 -17.37 11.77 0.88
N LEU A 363 -17.57 10.48 0.58
CA LEU A 363 -18.46 9.61 1.36
C LEU A 363 -18.00 9.49 2.83
N THR A 364 -16.70 9.31 3.05
CA THR A 364 -16.12 9.25 4.41
C THR A 364 -16.38 10.54 5.20
N ARG A 365 -16.24 11.71 4.54
CA ARG A 365 -16.57 13.01 5.14
C ARG A 365 -18.07 13.14 5.46
N GLN A 366 -18.94 12.79 4.51
CA GLN A 366 -20.40 12.84 4.68
C GLN A 366 -20.88 11.96 5.82
N GLN A 367 -20.24 10.81 6.06
CA GLN A 367 -20.52 9.92 7.19
C GLN A 367 -20.05 10.49 8.55
N GLY A 368 -19.38 11.64 8.57
CA GLY A 368 -18.83 12.24 9.79
C GLY A 368 -17.68 11.42 10.42
N PHE A 369 -17.03 10.55 9.65
CA PHE A 369 -15.99 9.65 10.16
C PHE A 369 -14.81 10.41 10.74
N TYR A 370 -14.30 11.44 10.05
CA TYR A 370 -13.16 12.22 10.51
C TYR A 370 -13.44 13.05 11.76
N ALA A 371 -14.69 13.48 11.98
CA ALA A 371 -15.06 14.16 13.21
C ALA A 371 -14.91 13.26 14.44
N LYS A 372 -15.17 11.95 14.27
CA LYS A 372 -15.00 10.94 15.33
C LYS A 372 -13.59 10.37 15.39
N ASN A 373 -12.85 10.41 14.27
CA ASN A 373 -11.53 9.82 14.09
C ASN A 373 -10.56 10.83 13.44
N PRO A 374 -10.21 11.94 14.11
CA PRO A 374 -9.40 13.01 13.51
C PRO A 374 -8.00 12.52 13.09
N SER A 375 -7.47 11.50 13.76
CA SER A 375 -6.22 10.84 13.41
C SER A 375 -6.21 10.24 12.00
N ALA A 376 -7.34 9.76 11.50
CA ALA A 376 -7.44 9.15 10.19
C ALA A 376 -7.34 10.18 9.04
N GLU A 377 -7.61 11.46 9.30
CA GLU A 377 -7.51 12.53 8.29
C GLU A 377 -6.08 13.08 8.12
N THR A 378 -5.19 12.79 9.07
CA THR A 378 -3.81 13.30 9.05
C THR A 378 -3.07 12.96 7.76
N ALA A 379 -3.21 11.72 7.29
CA ALA A 379 -2.53 11.24 6.08
C ALA A 379 -2.98 11.99 4.82
N ILE A 380 -4.29 12.20 4.63
CA ILE A 380 -4.79 12.91 3.45
C ILE A 380 -4.46 14.40 3.50
N LYS A 381 -4.53 15.02 4.68
CA LYS A 381 -4.11 16.42 4.87
C LYS A 381 -2.64 16.61 4.54
N GLN A 382 -1.79 15.67 4.92
CA GLN A 382 -0.36 15.69 4.61
C GLN A 382 -0.09 15.56 3.11
N MET A 383 -0.79 14.65 2.43
CA MET A 383 -0.68 14.51 0.97
C MET A 383 -1.09 15.77 0.21
N LEU A 384 -2.07 16.50 0.73
CA LEU A 384 -2.62 17.72 0.12
C LEU A 384 -2.01 19.01 0.70
N ASN A 385 -0.95 18.92 1.49
CA ASN A 385 -0.36 20.09 2.17
C ASN A 385 0.07 21.19 1.18
N LYS A 386 0.72 20.81 0.08
CA LYS A 386 1.07 21.69 -1.04
C LYS A 386 0.99 20.92 -2.36
N PRO A 387 0.77 21.62 -3.48
CA PRO A 387 0.89 21.00 -4.81
C PRO A 387 2.26 20.36 -4.99
N PRO A 388 2.36 19.15 -5.55
CA PRO A 388 3.63 18.47 -5.73
C PRO A 388 4.52 19.20 -6.74
N LEU A 389 5.81 19.28 -6.44
CA LEU A 389 6.84 19.66 -7.38
C LEU A 389 7.09 18.49 -8.37
N PRO A 390 7.74 18.73 -9.52
CA PRO A 390 8.04 17.67 -10.48
C PRO A 390 8.72 16.45 -9.86
N TYR A 391 9.66 16.66 -8.92
CA TYR A 391 10.42 15.64 -8.21
C TYR A 391 9.85 15.26 -6.84
N THR A 392 8.65 15.72 -6.47
CA THR A 392 7.95 15.27 -5.25
C THR A 392 6.64 14.55 -5.55
N LYS A 393 6.46 14.07 -6.78
CA LYS A 393 5.30 13.25 -7.19
C LYS A 393 5.42 11.79 -6.75
N GLY A 394 6.63 11.33 -6.45
CA GLY A 394 6.97 9.95 -6.11
C GLY A 394 8.33 9.56 -6.71
N LEU A 395 8.55 8.25 -6.83
CA LEU A 395 9.77 7.67 -7.40
C LEU A 395 9.38 6.68 -8.51
N ARG A 396 9.95 6.85 -9.72
CA ARG A 396 9.76 5.92 -10.84
C ARG A 396 11.11 5.37 -11.31
N LEU A 397 11.81 4.74 -10.38
CA LEU A 397 13.17 4.24 -10.55
C LEU A 397 13.17 2.72 -10.70
N GLY A 398 13.95 2.22 -11.66
CA GLY A 398 14.14 0.79 -11.84
C GLY A 398 14.94 0.16 -10.69
N ASN A 399 14.72 -1.12 -10.40
CA ASN A 399 15.37 -1.84 -9.30
C ASN A 399 15.27 -1.14 -7.93
N MET A 400 14.25 -0.28 -7.74
CA MET A 400 14.07 0.48 -6.51
C MET A 400 13.93 -0.39 -5.25
N PRO A 401 13.31 -1.61 -5.29
CA PRO A 401 13.35 -2.53 -4.15
C PRO A 401 14.76 -2.86 -3.69
N GLN A 402 15.68 -3.11 -4.62
CA GLN A 402 17.08 -3.40 -4.32
C GLN A 402 17.83 -2.15 -3.85
N ILE A 403 17.53 -0.98 -4.43
CA ILE A 403 18.10 0.31 -4.00
C ILE A 403 17.69 0.59 -2.55
N ARG A 404 16.41 0.38 -2.19
CA ARG A 404 15.93 0.54 -0.81
C ARG A 404 16.64 -0.42 0.14
N THR A 405 16.91 -1.66 -0.28
CA THR A 405 17.71 -2.61 0.51
C THR A 405 19.12 -2.09 0.75
N VAL A 406 19.78 -1.52 -0.28
CA VAL A 406 21.11 -0.91 -0.14
C VAL A 406 21.08 0.26 0.85
N VAL A 407 20.06 1.14 0.77
CA VAL A 407 19.87 2.25 1.72
C VAL A 407 19.70 1.73 3.15
N ASP A 408 18.89 0.68 3.33
CA ASP A 408 18.67 0.07 4.65
C ASP A 408 19.96 -0.51 5.24
N GLU A 409 20.79 -1.19 4.43
CA GLU A 409 22.10 -1.71 4.84
C GLU A 409 23.04 -0.58 5.30
N GLU A 410 23.10 0.50 4.56
CA GLU A 410 23.95 1.65 4.89
C GLU A 410 23.43 2.37 6.16
N PHE A 411 22.13 2.51 6.32
CA PHE A 411 21.53 3.07 7.53
C PHE A 411 21.84 2.25 8.78
N GLU A 412 21.81 0.92 8.69
CA GLU A 412 22.22 0.03 9.79
C GLU A 412 23.67 0.27 10.24
N GLN A 413 24.59 0.54 9.29
CA GLN A 413 25.97 0.91 9.63
C GLN A 413 26.05 2.26 10.34
N VAL A 414 25.19 3.22 9.94
CA VAL A 414 25.09 4.53 10.59
C VAL A 414 24.55 4.39 12.02
N TRP A 415 23.45 3.67 12.21
CA TRP A 415 22.85 3.48 13.53
C TRP A 415 23.78 2.72 14.49
N ALA A 416 24.55 1.79 13.94
CA ALA A 416 25.58 1.04 14.68
C ALA A 416 26.86 1.87 14.94
N GLN A 417 26.92 3.14 14.56
CA GLN A 417 28.09 4.04 14.69
C GLN A 417 29.34 3.53 13.93
N LYS A 418 29.16 2.69 12.90
CA LYS A 418 30.26 2.09 12.12
C LYS A 418 30.60 2.88 10.88
N LYS A 419 29.71 3.76 10.42
CA LYS A 419 29.90 4.54 9.19
C LYS A 419 29.36 5.96 9.38
N SER A 420 30.03 6.95 8.77
CA SER A 420 29.50 8.30 8.77
C SER A 420 28.26 8.42 7.88
N PRO A 421 27.29 9.28 8.18
CA PRO A 421 26.13 9.51 7.33
C PRO A 421 26.49 9.88 5.89
N LYS A 422 27.54 10.71 5.71
CA LYS A 422 28.01 11.08 4.38
C LYS A 422 28.51 9.86 3.60
N ASP A 423 29.40 9.07 4.19
CA ASP A 423 29.95 7.88 3.50
C ASP A 423 28.89 6.84 3.23
N ALA A 424 27.90 6.70 4.12
CA ALA A 424 26.77 5.80 3.95
C ALA A 424 25.89 6.21 2.77
N LEU A 425 25.51 7.50 2.69
CA LEU A 425 24.67 7.99 1.58
C LEU A 425 25.45 8.01 0.24
N ASP A 426 26.74 8.33 0.23
CA ASP A 426 27.56 8.24 -0.97
C ASP A 426 27.67 6.79 -1.47
N SER A 427 27.91 5.85 -0.57
CA SER A 427 27.92 4.42 -0.89
C SER A 427 26.58 3.94 -1.42
N ALA A 428 25.48 4.33 -0.76
CA ALA A 428 24.13 3.97 -1.19
C ALA A 428 23.80 4.52 -2.58
N ALA A 429 24.17 5.78 -2.86
CA ALA A 429 23.97 6.41 -4.16
C ALA A 429 24.78 5.68 -5.25
N SER A 430 26.07 5.43 -5.03
CA SER A 430 26.93 4.74 -5.99
C SER A 430 26.44 3.32 -6.31
N ARG A 431 26.14 2.51 -5.27
CA ARG A 431 25.60 1.14 -5.44
C ARG A 431 24.21 1.14 -6.09
N GLY A 432 23.39 2.13 -5.75
CA GLY A 432 22.07 2.31 -6.35
C GLY A 432 22.14 2.70 -7.83
N ASP A 433 23.08 3.57 -8.22
CA ASP A 433 23.29 3.96 -9.61
C ASP A 433 23.72 2.76 -10.48
N GLU A 434 24.52 1.84 -9.95
CA GLU A 434 24.81 0.59 -10.65
C GLU A 434 23.55 -0.24 -10.92
N LEU A 435 22.61 -0.28 -9.95
CA LEU A 435 21.33 -0.97 -10.12
C LEU A 435 20.45 -0.27 -11.18
N LEU A 436 20.42 1.07 -11.18
CA LEU A 436 19.72 1.85 -12.20
C LEU A 436 20.30 1.56 -13.61
N ARG A 437 21.62 1.56 -13.76
CA ARG A 437 22.28 1.23 -15.05
C ARG A 437 21.98 -0.19 -15.53
N ARG A 438 21.89 -1.16 -14.61
CA ARG A 438 21.48 -2.55 -14.96
C ARG A 438 20.04 -2.59 -15.46
N PHE A 439 19.15 -1.86 -14.81
CA PHE A 439 17.75 -1.79 -15.21
C PHE A 439 17.58 -1.13 -16.57
N GLU A 440 18.24 0.00 -16.80
CA GLU A 440 18.25 0.70 -18.09
C GLU A 440 18.67 -0.22 -19.24
N LYS A 441 19.78 -0.96 -19.07
CA LYS A 441 20.30 -1.91 -20.07
C LYS A 441 19.36 -3.09 -20.33
N SER A 442 18.53 -3.48 -19.35
CA SER A 442 17.59 -4.60 -19.49
C SER A 442 16.28 -4.23 -20.18
N GLY A 443 15.99 -2.93 -20.32
CA GLY A 443 14.75 -2.40 -20.88
C GLY A 443 14.85 -1.84 -22.30
N GLY A 444 16.04 -1.84 -22.90
CA GLY A 444 16.31 -1.39 -24.26
C GLY A 444 16.05 -2.44 -25.31
#